data_f1861f7e698b35643082c9b795215151
#
_entry.id   f1861f7e698b35643082c9b795215151
#
_cell.length_a   1.000
_cell.length_b   1.000
_cell.length_c   1.000
_cell.angle_alpha   90.00
_cell.angle_beta   90.00
_cell.angle_gamma   90.00
#
_symmetry.space_group_name_H-M   'P 1'
#
loop_
_entity.id
_entity.type
_entity.pdbx_description
1 polymer ?
#
loop_
_entity_poly.entity_id
_entity_poly.type
_entity_poly.pdbx_seq_one_letter_code
_entity_poly.pdbx_strand_id
1 'polypeptide(L)'
;MPHISKKKLDTQITNELRKHLYTLVRNSGSQTRVLIFEELLTKTETIMLAKRIGALLLLKRGLSLYKISRLLGVSPSTVERFKLAWNRVNIKIRLIGFGKIVKRGHLMFC
;
A
#
# COMPACT_ATOMS: atom_id res chain seq x y z
N MET A 1 -8.29 6.22 8.50
CA MET A 1 -7.53 7.18 7.67
C MET A 1 -6.83 8.19 8.53
N PRO A 2 -5.55 8.46 8.27
CA PRO A 2 -4.91 9.58 8.96
C PRO A 2 -5.64 10.87 8.67
N HIS A 3 -5.69 11.72 9.65
CA HIS A 3 -6.33 13.02 9.48
C HIS A 3 -5.48 13.93 8.62
N ILE A 4 -6.12 14.56 7.66
CA ILE A 4 -5.51 15.64 6.91
C ILE A 4 -5.78 16.91 7.71
N SER A 5 -4.77 17.75 7.86
CA SER A 5 -4.92 19.03 8.52
C SER A 5 -6.08 19.83 7.94
N LYS A 6 -6.82 20.54 8.79
CA LYS A 6 -7.93 21.39 8.32
C LYS A 6 -7.47 22.47 7.36
N LYS A 7 -6.23 22.92 7.48
CA LYS A 7 -5.67 23.89 6.57
C LYS A 7 -5.21 23.18 5.32
N LYS A 8 -5.88 23.42 4.21
CA LYS A 8 -5.50 22.86 2.93
C LYS A 8 -4.27 23.57 2.38
N LEU A 9 -3.33 22.80 1.89
CA LEU A 9 -2.23 23.35 1.12
C LEU A 9 -2.73 23.77 -0.25
N ASP A 10 -2.11 24.80 -0.81
CA ASP A 10 -2.29 25.14 -2.20
C ASP A 10 -1.98 23.94 -3.07
N THR A 11 -2.78 23.73 -4.12
CA THR A 11 -2.61 22.60 -5.04
C THR A 11 -1.21 22.56 -5.62
N GLN A 12 -0.67 23.72 -5.98
CA GLN A 12 0.66 23.81 -6.54
C GLN A 12 1.72 23.33 -5.54
N ILE A 13 1.61 23.77 -4.29
CA ILE A 13 2.52 23.36 -3.22
C ILE A 13 2.40 21.85 -2.98
N THR A 14 1.18 21.32 -2.94
CA THR A 14 0.94 19.89 -2.76
C THR A 14 1.60 19.08 -3.87
N ASN A 15 1.47 19.52 -5.10
CA ASN A 15 2.07 18.82 -6.23
C ASN A 15 3.60 18.85 -6.18
N GLU A 16 4.17 19.98 -5.79
CA GLU A 16 5.62 20.10 -5.63
C GLU A 16 6.14 19.17 -4.54
N LEU A 17 5.47 19.15 -3.38
CA LEU A 17 5.85 18.26 -2.29
C LEU A 17 5.74 16.79 -2.70
N ARG A 18 4.71 16.44 -3.46
CA ARG A 18 4.53 15.09 -3.97
C ARG A 18 5.67 14.69 -4.90
N LYS A 19 6.08 15.59 -5.79
CA LYS A 19 7.23 15.35 -6.68
C LYS A 19 8.51 15.11 -5.89
N HIS A 20 8.73 15.92 -4.87
CA HIS A 20 9.90 15.76 -3.99
C HIS A 20 9.90 14.40 -3.31
N LEU A 21 8.73 13.97 -2.82
CA LEU A 21 8.60 12.66 -2.19
C LEU A 21 8.98 11.55 -3.18
N TYR A 22 8.45 11.60 -4.39
CA TYR A 22 8.73 10.58 -5.39
C TYR A 22 10.21 10.58 -5.80
N THR A 23 10.80 11.75 -5.94
CA THR A 23 12.22 11.88 -6.26
C THR A 23 13.09 11.29 -5.15
N LEU A 24 12.75 11.58 -3.92
CA LEU A 24 13.48 11.05 -2.77
C LEU A 24 13.43 9.51 -2.76
N VAL A 25 12.26 8.92 -2.95
CA VAL A 25 12.11 7.47 -2.96
C VAL A 25 12.86 6.85 -4.15
N ARG A 26 12.77 7.48 -5.32
CA ARG A 26 13.41 6.98 -6.54
C ARG A 26 14.93 6.95 -6.42
N ASN A 27 15.50 7.99 -5.82
CA ASN A 27 16.96 8.15 -5.77
C ASN A 27 17.60 7.51 -4.54
N SER A 28 16.81 6.96 -3.64
CA SER A 28 17.32 6.34 -2.41
C SER A 28 17.66 4.87 -2.65
N GLY A 29 18.70 4.39 -1.95
CA GLY A 29 19.00 2.96 -1.91
C GLY A 29 17.97 2.19 -1.09
N SER A 30 18.00 0.86 -1.16
CA SER A 30 17.01 0.01 -0.50
C SER A 30 16.95 0.22 1.01
N GLN A 31 18.09 0.31 1.67
CA GLN A 31 18.14 0.53 3.11
C GLN A 31 17.59 1.90 3.49
N THR A 32 17.93 2.91 2.72
CA THR A 32 17.44 4.27 2.96
C THR A 32 15.95 4.37 2.75
N ARG A 33 15.38 3.64 1.78
CA ARG A 33 13.93 3.61 1.56
C ARG A 33 13.20 3.03 2.77
N VAL A 34 13.74 1.98 3.36
CA VAL A 34 13.14 1.40 4.56
C VAL A 34 13.17 2.40 5.70
N LEU A 35 14.30 3.11 5.89
CA LEU A 35 14.40 4.14 6.91
C LEU A 35 13.41 5.27 6.69
N ILE A 36 13.23 5.69 5.43
CA ILE A 36 12.24 6.72 5.09
C ILE A 36 10.85 6.29 5.53
N PHE A 37 10.47 5.05 5.22
CA PHE A 37 9.15 4.55 5.64
C PHE A 37 9.03 4.47 7.15
N GLU A 38 10.06 3.99 7.84
CA GLU A 38 10.02 3.86 9.29
C GLU A 38 9.95 5.23 9.99
N GLU A 39 10.66 6.23 9.49
CA GLU A 39 10.74 7.54 10.13
C GLU A 39 9.61 8.49 9.74
N LEU A 40 9.14 8.42 8.50
CA LEU A 40 8.16 9.38 8.00
C LEU A 40 6.72 8.91 8.13
N LEU A 41 6.49 7.59 8.15
CA LEU A 41 5.14 7.07 8.26
C LEU A 41 4.83 6.72 9.70
N THR A 42 3.60 7.02 10.11
CA THR A 42 3.09 6.52 11.39
C THR A 42 2.86 5.02 11.30
N LYS A 43 2.73 4.39 12.47
CA LYS A 43 2.38 2.97 12.53
C LYS A 43 1.09 2.66 11.78
N THR A 44 0.09 3.52 11.95
CA THR A 44 -1.20 3.38 11.28
C THR A 44 -1.06 3.46 9.76
N GLU A 45 -0.29 4.44 9.28
CA GLU A 45 -0.05 4.59 7.85
C GLU A 45 0.68 3.38 7.26
N THR A 46 1.65 2.84 7.98
CA THR A 46 2.37 1.65 7.56
C THR A 46 1.44 0.45 7.44
N ILE A 47 0.56 0.26 8.43
CA ILE A 47 -0.42 -0.82 8.41
C ILE A 47 -1.37 -0.66 7.22
N MET A 48 -1.82 0.56 6.95
CA MET A 48 -2.71 0.82 5.82
C MET A 48 -2.05 0.48 4.48
N LEU A 49 -0.80 0.87 4.30
CA LEU A 49 -0.06 0.53 3.10
C LEU A 49 0.13 -0.99 2.97
N ALA A 50 0.46 -1.63 4.08
CA ALA A 50 0.62 -3.09 4.09
C ALA A 50 -0.68 -3.80 3.71
N LYS A 51 -1.82 -3.32 4.19
CA LYS A 51 -3.13 -3.89 3.82
C LYS A 51 -3.41 -3.72 2.32
N ARG A 52 -3.08 -2.57 1.75
CA ARG A 52 -3.26 -2.35 0.31
C ARG A 52 -2.42 -3.31 -0.51
N ILE A 53 -1.16 -3.46 -0.16
CA ILE A 53 -0.28 -4.40 -0.83
C ILE A 53 -0.78 -5.82 -0.65
N GLY A 54 -1.17 -6.18 0.56
CA GLY A 54 -1.71 -7.50 0.85
C GLY A 54 -2.96 -7.81 0.04
N ALA A 55 -3.86 -6.83 -0.11
CA ALA A 55 -5.07 -7.01 -0.91
C ALA A 55 -4.72 -7.28 -2.38
N LEU A 56 -3.79 -6.52 -2.95
CA LEU A 56 -3.36 -6.71 -4.32
C LEU A 56 -2.74 -8.10 -4.52
N LEU A 57 -1.93 -8.52 -3.58
CA LEU A 57 -1.30 -9.83 -3.61
C LEU A 57 -2.33 -10.96 -3.59
N LEU A 58 -3.30 -10.87 -2.69
CA LEU A 58 -4.33 -11.90 -2.54
C LEU A 58 -5.29 -11.91 -3.74
N LEU A 59 -5.60 -10.75 -4.31
CA LEU A 59 -6.36 -10.67 -5.55
C LEU A 59 -5.63 -11.39 -6.67
N LYS A 60 -4.35 -11.19 -6.78
CA LYS A 60 -3.54 -11.86 -7.80
C LYS A 60 -3.51 -13.36 -7.60
N ARG A 61 -3.66 -13.83 -6.37
CA ARG A 61 -3.75 -15.25 -6.03
C ARG A 61 -5.14 -15.84 -6.29
N GLY A 62 -6.10 -15.02 -6.69
CA GLY A 62 -7.43 -15.48 -7.02
C GLY A 62 -8.41 -15.58 -5.86
N LEU A 63 -8.08 -15.01 -4.70
CA LEU A 63 -9.02 -15.00 -3.59
C LEU A 63 -10.20 -14.07 -3.88
N SER A 64 -11.37 -14.41 -3.34
CA SER A 64 -12.55 -13.58 -3.49
C SER A 64 -12.43 -12.29 -2.68
N LEU A 65 -13.19 -11.27 -3.08
CA LEU A 65 -13.23 -9.99 -2.36
C LEU A 65 -13.62 -10.17 -0.90
N TYR A 66 -14.59 -11.04 -0.63
CA TYR A 66 -15.07 -11.27 0.73
C TYR A 66 -14.02 -11.97 1.59
N LYS A 67 -13.29 -12.91 1.02
CA LYS A 67 -12.24 -13.61 1.74
C LYS A 67 -11.09 -12.66 2.08
N ILE A 68 -10.69 -11.83 1.14
CA ILE A 68 -9.66 -10.81 1.36
C ILE A 68 -10.12 -9.80 2.42
N SER A 69 -11.36 -9.37 2.33
CA SER A 69 -11.96 -8.46 3.29
C SER A 69 -11.84 -8.99 4.72
N ARG A 70 -12.18 -10.25 4.91
CA ARG A 70 -12.07 -10.88 6.24
C ARG A 70 -10.64 -11.02 6.71
N LEU A 71 -9.74 -11.44 5.83
CA LEU A 71 -8.35 -11.64 6.20
C LEU A 71 -7.65 -10.35 6.59
N LEU A 72 -7.95 -9.27 5.89
CA LEU A 72 -7.26 -8.00 6.11
C LEU A 72 -8.00 -7.05 7.05
N GLY A 73 -9.24 -7.38 7.42
CA GLY A 73 -10.02 -6.51 8.28
C GLY A 73 -10.42 -5.20 7.60
N VAL A 74 -10.72 -5.25 6.31
CA VAL A 74 -11.22 -4.10 5.55
C VAL A 74 -12.53 -4.48 4.88
N SER A 75 -13.32 -3.48 4.47
CA SER A 75 -14.60 -3.76 3.81
C SER A 75 -14.41 -4.32 2.40
N PRO A 76 -15.37 -5.11 1.89
CA PRO A 76 -15.30 -5.58 0.51
C PRO A 76 -15.23 -4.44 -0.51
N SER A 77 -15.92 -3.33 -0.25
CA SER A 77 -15.86 -2.17 -1.14
C SER A 77 -14.48 -1.54 -1.17
N THR A 78 -13.75 -1.59 -0.06
CA THR A 78 -12.37 -1.12 0.00
C THR A 78 -11.46 -2.00 -0.86
N VAL A 79 -11.63 -3.32 -0.78
CA VAL A 79 -10.88 -4.26 -1.62
C VAL A 79 -11.19 -4.01 -3.10
N GLU A 80 -12.45 -3.75 -3.44
CA GLU A 80 -12.85 -3.42 -4.80
C GLU A 80 -12.15 -2.18 -5.32
N ARG A 81 -12.02 -1.15 -4.49
CA ARG A 81 -11.28 0.07 -4.86
C ARG A 81 -9.81 -0.21 -5.11
N PHE A 82 -9.20 -1.08 -4.31
CA PHE A 82 -7.81 -1.47 -4.54
C PHE A 82 -7.65 -2.20 -5.87
N LYS A 83 -8.59 -3.07 -6.20
CA LYS A 83 -8.60 -3.79 -7.46
C LYS A 83 -8.70 -2.83 -8.66
N LEU A 84 -9.60 -1.85 -8.57
CA LEU A 84 -9.75 -0.86 -9.63
C LEU A 84 -8.49 -0.01 -9.80
N ALA A 85 -7.87 0.40 -8.69
CA ALA A 85 -6.62 1.14 -8.72
C ALA A 85 -5.50 0.32 -9.37
N TRP A 86 -5.42 -0.96 -9.04
CA TRP A 86 -4.44 -1.87 -9.63
C TRP A 86 -4.62 -1.96 -11.14
N ASN A 87 -5.86 -2.14 -11.60
CA ASN A 87 -6.16 -2.28 -13.02
C ASN A 87 -5.81 -1.00 -13.79
N ARG A 88 -6.04 0.17 -13.18
CA ARG A 88 -5.72 1.46 -13.81
C ARG A 88 -4.24 1.69 -13.96
N VAL A 89 -3.48 1.33 -12.95
CA VAL A 89 -2.05 1.64 -12.92
C VAL A 89 -1.23 0.60 -13.67
N ASN A 90 -1.75 -0.62 -13.78
CA ASN A 90 -1.05 -1.74 -14.44
C ASN A 90 0.37 -1.91 -13.89
N ILE A 91 0.51 -1.83 -12.58
CA ILE A 91 1.79 -1.98 -11.92
C ILE A 91 2.18 -3.45 -11.90
N LYS A 92 3.37 -3.74 -12.40
CA LYS A 92 3.96 -5.06 -12.26
C LYS A 92 4.73 -5.12 -10.96
N ILE A 93 4.07 -5.54 -9.89
CA ILE A 93 4.74 -5.73 -8.62
C ILE A 93 5.42 -7.10 -8.66
N ARG A 94 6.72 -7.10 -8.43
CA ARG A 94 7.43 -8.35 -8.22
C ARG A 94 7.13 -8.83 -6.81
N LEU A 95 6.40 -9.91 -6.70
CA LEU A 95 5.91 -10.42 -5.43
C LEU A 95 6.87 -11.43 -4.80
N ILE A 96 8.14 -11.27 -5.05
CA ILE A 96 9.18 -12.18 -4.60
C ILE A 96 9.10 -12.31 -3.09
N GLY A 97 9.03 -12.25 -2.21
CA GLY A 97 8.89 -12.46 -0.79
C GLY A 97 7.45 -12.77 -0.38
N PHE A 98 6.52 -11.95 -0.87
CA PHE A 98 5.10 -12.12 -0.55
C PHE A 98 4.53 -13.41 -1.11
N GLY A 99 4.97 -13.78 -2.32
CA GLY A 99 4.52 -15.02 -2.93
C GLY A 99 4.80 -16.23 -2.06
N LYS A 100 5.95 -16.28 -1.43
CA LYS A 100 6.33 -17.36 -0.53
C LYS A 100 5.47 -17.41 0.72
N ILE A 101 5.17 -16.25 1.30
CA ILE A 101 4.34 -16.15 2.48
C ILE A 101 2.93 -16.67 2.20
N VAL A 102 2.35 -16.26 1.08
CA VAL A 102 1.00 -16.70 0.70
C VAL A 102 0.98 -18.19 0.39
N LYS A 103 1.99 -18.70 -0.31
CA LYS A 103 2.07 -20.12 -0.65
C LYS A 103 2.11 -21.04 0.54
N ARG A 104 2.74 -20.61 1.62
CA ARG A 104 2.83 -21.38 2.85
C ARG A 104 1.56 -21.34 3.68
N GLY A 105 0.56 -20.63 3.23
CA GLY A 105 -0.67 -20.47 4.00
C GLY A 105 -0.51 -19.63 5.25
N HIS A 106 0.64 -19.05 5.46
CA HIS A 106 0.87 -18.14 6.57
C HIS A 106 0.50 -16.74 6.12
N LEU A 107 -0.57 -16.24 6.69
CA LEU A 107 -1.01 -14.89 6.40
C LEU A 107 -0.55 -14.01 7.55
N MET A 108 0.53 -13.30 7.32
CA MET A 108 1.07 -12.37 8.32
C MET A 108 0.14 -11.20 8.56
N PHE A 109 -0.96 -11.16 7.81
CA PHE A 109 -1.97 -10.12 7.92
C PHE A 109 -3.08 -10.46 8.91
N CYS A 110 -3.11 -11.65 9.40
CA CYS A 110 -4.14 -12.11 10.34
C CYS A 110 -3.88 -11.65 11.75
#